data_9395c8abe416c0750c51cc7c274f31d5
#
_entry.id   9395c8abe416c0750c51cc7c274f31d5
#
_cell.length_a   1.000
_cell.length_b   1.000
_cell.length_c   1.000
_cell.angle_alpha   90.00
_cell.angle_beta   90.00
_cell.angle_gamma   90.00
#
_symmetry.space_group_name_H-M   'P 1'
#
loop_
_entity.id
_entity.type
_entity.pdbx_description
1 polymer ?
#
loop_
_entity_poly.entity_id
_entity_poly.type
_entity_poly.pdbx_seq_one_letter_code
_entity_poly.pdbx_strand_id
1 'polypeptide(L)'
;MATFRTRPALLALTIVAFLAPRVVSHGGHEAIPEGEAISGEPIDSTLWAHILLQTLAWGILFPTGMVLGLVKSRWHVPTQILGTAIAVLGYFLGHLHKGRQFAHSAHAGFANWLMLMLIVQIVLGVYLRLHLERGFLGKIRPYQVKAHGILGGIIPVAAWVQIVFGGIASQGFCRGDHVGQCAAHFIMGSAFVGYGIVLTIILLNGQQLLKRSGRSQEFWDSLVISAWGCVNTFTEHRWGGPWVANDLQHTSMGIIWWAAGLVGIWLSRDRQGRPRRNLIPGIVIMMTGWGMSGHPQTLDLSTHVHAVFGYSLMAAGLTRIIEISFILRDKTTLNVTPDGQNDDEINSFQYLPPFLLYASGFLFMGATEEQMQLLSDHHVTHVSYILILYSVSFLLFLCKLNKICLIVHKYPFY
;
A
#
# COMPACT_ATOMS: atom_id res chain seq x y z
N MET A 1 41.56 -27.10 22.34
CA MET A 1 40.15 -27.54 22.60
C MET A 1 39.20 -26.57 21.93
N ALA A 2 38.70 -26.92 20.74
CA ALA A 2 37.76 -26.12 19.99
C ALA A 2 36.40 -26.78 20.12
N THR A 3 35.53 -26.23 20.98
CA THR A 3 34.19 -26.74 21.20
C THR A 3 33.21 -26.15 20.16
N PHE A 4 32.67 -27.03 19.41
CA PHE A 4 31.56 -26.95 18.50
C PHE A 4 30.43 -25.98 18.95
N ARG A 5 30.32 -24.81 18.29
CA ARG A 5 29.16 -23.90 18.33
C ARG A 5 28.32 -23.93 17.03
N THR A 6 28.24 -25.09 16.37
CA THR A 6 27.54 -25.23 15.06
C THR A 6 26.12 -25.82 15.18
N ARG A 7 25.65 -26.18 16.37
CA ARG A 7 24.33 -26.83 16.55
C ARG A 7 23.08 -25.99 16.32
N PRO A 8 23.03 -24.65 16.59
CA PRO A 8 21.78 -23.90 16.35
C PRO A 8 21.50 -23.61 14.86
N ALA A 9 22.53 -23.51 14.01
CA ALA A 9 22.32 -23.24 12.58
C ALA A 9 21.81 -24.46 11.83
N LEU A 10 22.27 -25.69 12.18
CA LEU A 10 21.75 -26.93 11.61
C LEU A 10 20.30 -27.20 12.07
N LEU A 11 19.96 -26.86 13.31
CA LEU A 11 18.59 -26.99 13.84
C LEU A 11 17.62 -26.04 13.11
N ALA A 12 18.05 -24.83 12.80
CA ALA A 12 17.26 -23.86 12.05
C ALA A 12 17.03 -24.31 10.60
N LEU A 13 18.04 -24.92 9.95
CA LEU A 13 17.91 -25.45 8.59
C LEU A 13 17.00 -26.69 8.54
N THR A 14 17.08 -27.58 9.52
CA THR A 14 16.20 -28.76 9.60
C THR A 14 14.75 -28.40 9.88
N ILE A 15 14.47 -27.37 10.69
CA ILE A 15 13.11 -26.85 10.92
C ILE A 15 12.53 -26.26 9.63
N VAL A 16 13.33 -25.55 8.83
CA VAL A 16 12.90 -24.96 7.54
C VAL A 16 12.61 -26.07 6.49
N ALA A 17 13.37 -27.16 6.47
CA ALA A 17 13.12 -28.28 5.57
C ALA A 17 11.88 -29.14 5.92
N PHE A 18 11.49 -29.16 7.21
CA PHE A 18 10.27 -29.82 7.68
C PHE A 18 8.99 -28.99 7.55
N LEU A 19 9.11 -27.67 7.31
CA LEU A 19 7.98 -26.74 7.21
C LEU A 19 7.43 -26.54 5.79
N ALA A 20 7.78 -27.44 4.84
CA ALA A 20 7.12 -27.54 3.55
C ALA A 20 6.17 -28.76 3.52
N PRO A 21 5.07 -28.81 4.26
CA PRO A 21 4.11 -29.86 4.11
C PRO A 21 3.30 -29.58 2.83
N ARG A 22 3.27 -30.57 1.95
CA ARG A 22 2.10 -30.72 1.08
C ARG A 22 0.93 -31.04 2.02
N VAL A 23 0.19 -30.01 2.43
CA VAL A 23 -1.06 -30.23 3.16
C VAL A 23 -2.06 -30.77 2.14
N VAL A 24 -2.21 -32.09 2.12
CA VAL A 24 -3.31 -32.74 1.44
C VAL A 24 -4.52 -32.57 2.36
N SER A 25 -5.45 -31.73 1.95
CA SER A 25 -6.72 -31.55 2.65
C SER A 25 -7.54 -32.81 2.48
N HIS A 26 -7.76 -33.53 3.58
CA HIS A 26 -8.77 -34.58 3.69
C HIS A 26 -9.81 -34.14 4.74
N GLY A 27 -11.02 -33.87 4.28
CA GLY A 27 -12.17 -33.64 5.13
C GLY A 27 -13.39 -33.29 4.28
N GLY A 28 -14.54 -33.94 4.52
CA GLY A 28 -15.79 -33.67 3.82
C GLY A 28 -16.24 -32.24 4.04
N HIS A 29 -15.90 -31.39 3.09
CA HIS A 29 -16.32 -29.99 3.02
C HIS A 29 -17.53 -29.95 2.07
N GLU A 30 -18.49 -29.10 2.37
CA GLU A 30 -19.56 -28.80 1.44
C GLU A 30 -18.95 -28.30 0.14
N ALA A 31 -19.33 -28.91 -0.97
CA ALA A 31 -18.80 -28.53 -2.27
C ALA A 31 -19.22 -27.10 -2.59
N ILE A 32 -18.32 -26.32 -3.12
CA ILE A 32 -18.65 -24.99 -3.65
C ILE A 32 -19.62 -25.21 -4.81
N PRO A 33 -20.80 -24.54 -4.83
CA PRO A 33 -21.75 -24.68 -5.93
C PRO A 33 -21.10 -24.35 -7.28
N GLU A 34 -21.54 -25.01 -8.34
CA GLU A 34 -21.00 -24.79 -9.68
C GLU A 34 -21.18 -23.33 -10.12
N GLY A 35 -20.09 -22.67 -10.49
CA GLY A 35 -20.10 -21.25 -10.86
C GLY A 35 -19.87 -20.27 -9.70
N GLU A 36 -19.92 -20.72 -8.44
CA GLU A 36 -19.63 -19.86 -7.29
C GLU A 36 -18.16 -19.88 -6.87
N ALA A 37 -17.78 -18.88 -6.07
CA ALA A 37 -16.42 -18.69 -5.58
C ALA A 37 -16.22 -19.12 -4.13
N ILE A 38 -17.32 -19.18 -3.37
CA ILE A 38 -17.37 -19.48 -1.95
C ILE A 38 -18.56 -20.40 -1.66
N SER A 39 -18.46 -21.22 -0.61
CA SER A 39 -19.60 -22.00 -0.12
C SER A 39 -20.54 -21.12 0.73
N GLY A 40 -21.79 -21.58 0.93
CA GLY A 40 -22.79 -20.90 1.75
C GLY A 40 -22.48 -20.88 3.25
N GLU A 41 -21.48 -21.64 3.70
CA GLU A 41 -21.10 -21.74 5.12
C GLU A 41 -20.58 -20.41 5.67
N PRO A 42 -20.81 -20.13 6.97
CA PRO A 42 -20.26 -18.94 7.62
C PRO A 42 -18.75 -19.07 7.83
N ILE A 43 -18.09 -17.93 8.02
CA ILE A 43 -16.70 -17.87 8.44
C ILE A 43 -16.61 -18.42 9.87
N ASP A 44 -15.85 -19.50 10.05
CA ASP A 44 -15.65 -20.12 11.36
C ASP A 44 -14.63 -19.36 12.23
N SER A 45 -14.55 -19.71 13.51
CA SER A 45 -13.62 -19.06 14.46
C SER A 45 -12.15 -19.23 14.07
N THR A 46 -11.80 -20.33 13.40
CA THR A 46 -10.42 -20.61 12.95
C THR A 46 -10.02 -19.65 11.83
N LEU A 47 -10.93 -19.42 10.87
CA LEU A 47 -10.70 -18.46 9.80
C LEU A 47 -10.68 -17.01 10.32
N TRP A 48 -11.55 -16.67 11.29
CA TRP A 48 -11.45 -15.37 11.96
C TRP A 48 -10.12 -15.19 12.68
N ALA A 49 -9.63 -16.22 13.37
CA ALA A 49 -8.31 -16.18 14.00
C ALA A 49 -7.19 -15.99 12.97
N HIS A 50 -7.25 -16.68 11.80
CA HIS A 50 -6.35 -16.46 10.69
C HIS A 50 -6.34 -14.98 10.25
N ILE A 51 -7.50 -14.40 9.98
CA ILE A 51 -7.64 -13.01 9.52
C ILE A 51 -7.03 -12.04 10.54
N LEU A 52 -7.38 -12.17 11.82
CA LEU A 52 -6.91 -11.28 12.87
C LEU A 52 -5.40 -11.39 13.10
N LEU A 53 -4.86 -12.62 13.18
CA LEU A 53 -3.43 -12.84 13.38
C LEU A 53 -2.60 -12.37 12.19
N GLN A 54 -3.05 -12.62 10.96
CA GLN A 54 -2.36 -12.13 9.75
C GLN A 54 -2.40 -10.60 9.68
N THR A 55 -3.54 -9.98 9.98
CA THR A 55 -3.65 -8.52 10.05
C THR A 55 -2.71 -7.93 11.11
N LEU A 56 -2.63 -8.54 12.29
CA LEU A 56 -1.71 -8.11 13.34
C LEU A 56 -0.25 -8.26 12.90
N ALA A 57 0.13 -9.41 12.34
CA ALA A 57 1.51 -9.67 11.92
C ALA A 57 1.95 -8.74 10.78
N TRP A 58 1.22 -8.76 9.67
CA TRP A 58 1.61 -8.05 8.45
C TRP A 58 1.23 -6.57 8.44
N GLY A 59 0.12 -6.19 9.08
CA GLY A 59 -0.33 -4.80 9.15
C GLY A 59 0.37 -3.98 10.25
N ILE A 60 0.76 -4.61 11.35
CA ILE A 60 1.27 -3.90 12.54
C ILE A 60 2.71 -4.30 12.88
N LEU A 61 2.96 -5.59 13.18
CA LEU A 61 4.24 -6.02 13.76
C LEU A 61 5.41 -5.90 12.78
N PHE A 62 5.29 -6.45 11.58
CA PHE A 62 6.36 -6.38 10.58
C PHE A 62 6.67 -4.95 10.14
N PRO A 63 5.70 -4.08 9.82
CA PRO A 63 5.99 -2.68 9.53
C PRO A 63 6.62 -1.93 10.71
N THR A 64 6.19 -2.23 11.95
CA THR A 64 6.81 -1.65 13.16
C THR A 64 8.24 -2.14 13.32
N GLY A 65 8.46 -3.45 13.18
CA GLY A 65 9.80 -4.03 13.22
C GLY A 65 10.73 -3.49 12.14
N MET A 66 10.23 -3.26 10.91
CA MET A 66 11.00 -2.60 9.85
C MET A 66 11.46 -1.20 10.27
N VAL A 67 10.55 -0.37 10.78
CA VAL A 67 10.87 0.98 11.29
C VAL A 67 11.91 0.90 12.40
N LEU A 68 11.74 -0.02 13.35
CA LEU A 68 12.73 -0.24 14.43
C LEU A 68 14.10 -0.67 13.88
N GLY A 69 14.15 -1.39 12.77
CA GLY A 69 15.39 -1.75 12.08
C GLY A 69 16.08 -0.54 11.44
N LEU A 70 15.33 0.31 10.77
CA LEU A 70 15.83 1.56 10.17
C LEU A 70 16.47 2.47 11.21
N VAL A 71 15.87 2.57 12.41
CA VAL A 71 16.41 3.35 13.53
C VAL A 71 17.40 2.56 14.41
N LYS A 72 17.88 1.41 13.96
CA LYS A 72 18.86 0.56 14.67
C LYS A 72 18.45 0.26 16.12
N SER A 73 17.15 0.11 16.39
CA SER A 73 16.60 -0.17 17.71
C SER A 73 16.86 -1.62 18.12
N ARG A 74 17.18 -1.84 19.40
CA ARG A 74 17.30 -3.18 20.00
C ARG A 74 16.00 -3.99 19.90
N TRP A 75 14.87 -3.34 19.72
CA TRP A 75 13.54 -3.95 19.63
C TRP A 75 13.20 -4.50 18.23
N HIS A 76 14.04 -4.22 17.20
CA HIS A 76 13.83 -4.76 15.85
C HIS A 76 13.69 -6.29 15.87
N VAL A 77 14.67 -6.99 16.42
CA VAL A 77 14.69 -8.47 16.42
C VAL A 77 13.54 -9.06 17.24
N PRO A 78 13.28 -8.65 18.49
CA PRO A 78 12.14 -9.15 19.27
C PRO A 78 10.79 -8.97 18.54
N THR A 79 10.56 -7.81 17.95
CA THR A 79 9.31 -7.52 17.22
C THR A 79 9.19 -8.41 15.97
N GLN A 80 10.28 -8.63 15.23
CA GLN A 80 10.28 -9.50 14.06
C GLN A 80 10.05 -10.97 14.43
N ILE A 81 10.61 -11.45 15.53
CA ILE A 81 10.37 -12.81 16.04
C ILE A 81 8.90 -12.98 16.40
N LEU A 82 8.31 -12.04 17.15
CA LEU A 82 6.90 -12.10 17.50
C LEU A 82 6.00 -12.08 16.25
N GLY A 83 6.29 -11.15 15.31
CA GLY A 83 5.57 -11.09 14.04
C GLY A 83 5.65 -12.40 13.26
N THR A 84 6.82 -13.01 13.21
CA THR A 84 7.03 -14.30 12.54
C THR A 84 6.23 -15.42 13.20
N ALA A 85 6.26 -15.53 14.52
CA ALA A 85 5.50 -16.56 15.25
C ALA A 85 4.00 -16.43 14.97
N ILE A 86 3.46 -15.20 15.01
CA ILE A 86 2.05 -14.94 14.76
C ILE A 86 1.70 -15.19 13.28
N ALA A 87 2.55 -14.78 12.33
CA ALA A 87 2.32 -15.00 10.91
C ALA A 87 2.31 -16.49 10.55
N VAL A 88 3.24 -17.27 11.10
CA VAL A 88 3.31 -18.74 10.91
C VAL A 88 2.08 -19.41 11.50
N LEU A 89 1.69 -19.07 12.74
CA LEU A 89 0.48 -19.59 13.35
C LEU A 89 -0.75 -19.27 12.49
N GLY A 90 -0.91 -18.01 12.09
CA GLY A 90 -2.02 -17.59 11.25
C GLY A 90 -2.01 -18.30 9.88
N TYR A 91 -0.84 -18.55 9.28
CA TYR A 91 -0.73 -19.30 8.03
C TYR A 91 -1.33 -20.71 8.15
N PHE A 92 -0.97 -21.45 9.20
CA PHE A 92 -1.54 -22.79 9.44
C PHE A 92 -3.03 -22.75 9.72
N LEU A 93 -3.52 -21.79 10.49
CA LEU A 93 -4.96 -21.63 10.73
C LEU A 93 -5.75 -21.39 9.44
N GLY A 94 -5.19 -20.67 8.48
CA GLY A 94 -5.78 -20.48 7.15
C GLY A 94 -5.88 -21.77 6.32
N HIS A 95 -5.17 -22.85 6.69
CA HIS A 95 -5.28 -24.17 6.05
C HIS A 95 -6.12 -25.14 6.86
N LEU A 96 -6.44 -24.84 8.13
CA LEU A 96 -7.13 -25.73 9.07
C LEU A 96 -8.59 -25.34 9.29
N HIS A 97 -9.07 -24.21 8.74
CA HIS A 97 -10.47 -23.82 8.89
C HIS A 97 -11.42 -24.82 8.23
N LYS A 98 -12.61 -24.97 8.80
CA LYS A 98 -13.62 -25.93 8.36
C LYS A 98 -14.93 -25.28 7.89
N GLY A 99 -15.12 -23.98 8.15
CA GLY A 99 -16.28 -23.23 7.68
C GLY A 99 -16.27 -22.96 6.18
N ARG A 100 -16.54 -21.72 5.81
CA ARG A 100 -16.60 -21.29 4.40
C ARG A 100 -15.43 -21.82 3.58
N GLN A 101 -15.76 -22.45 2.47
CA GLN A 101 -14.79 -22.96 1.49
C GLN A 101 -14.61 -21.96 0.36
N PHE A 102 -13.42 -21.96 -0.24
CA PHE A 102 -13.02 -21.01 -1.28
C PHE A 102 -12.51 -21.73 -2.51
N ALA A 103 -12.97 -21.28 -3.70
CA ALA A 103 -12.37 -21.72 -4.95
C ALA A 103 -10.92 -21.23 -5.04
N HIS A 104 -10.16 -21.83 -5.95
CA HIS A 104 -8.77 -21.43 -6.17
C HIS A 104 -8.65 -19.92 -6.41
N SER A 105 -7.80 -19.25 -5.64
CA SER A 105 -7.69 -17.79 -5.63
C SER A 105 -6.24 -17.31 -5.66
N ALA A 106 -6.05 -16.07 -6.08
CA ALA A 106 -4.75 -15.40 -6.04
C ALA A 106 -4.20 -15.32 -4.61
N HIS A 107 -5.07 -15.20 -3.60
CA HIS A 107 -4.69 -15.20 -2.17
C HIS A 107 -3.92 -16.46 -1.79
N ALA A 108 -4.44 -17.64 -2.13
CA ALA A 108 -3.82 -18.93 -1.82
C ALA A 108 -2.47 -19.11 -2.53
N GLY A 109 -2.38 -18.73 -3.81
CA GLY A 109 -1.13 -18.81 -4.58
C GLY A 109 -0.06 -17.84 -4.08
N PHE A 110 -0.44 -16.60 -3.83
CA PHE A 110 0.50 -15.55 -3.42
C PHE A 110 0.98 -15.71 -1.96
N ALA A 111 0.17 -16.36 -1.10
CA ALA A 111 0.56 -16.67 0.28
C ALA A 111 1.89 -17.45 0.36
N ASN A 112 2.08 -18.42 -0.53
CA ASN A 112 3.31 -19.23 -0.58
C ASN A 112 4.54 -18.39 -0.97
N TRP A 113 4.39 -17.46 -1.91
CA TRP A 113 5.45 -16.51 -2.29
C TRP A 113 5.81 -15.56 -1.14
N LEU A 114 4.81 -15.05 -0.43
CA LEU A 114 5.04 -14.17 0.72
C LEU A 114 5.75 -14.93 1.86
N MET A 115 5.37 -16.20 2.12
CA MET A 115 6.06 -17.04 3.09
C MET A 115 7.50 -17.35 2.68
N LEU A 116 7.76 -17.59 1.39
CA LEU A 116 9.12 -17.75 0.89
C LEU A 116 9.97 -16.49 1.10
N MET A 117 9.42 -15.30 0.80
CA MET A 117 10.09 -14.03 1.06
C MET A 117 10.40 -13.86 2.55
N LEU A 118 9.46 -14.23 3.44
CA LEU A 118 9.67 -14.19 4.88
C LEU A 118 10.79 -15.12 5.33
N ILE A 119 10.84 -16.36 4.82
CA ILE A 119 11.90 -17.33 5.12
C ILE A 119 13.27 -16.76 4.71
N VAL A 120 13.38 -16.25 3.48
CA VAL A 120 14.62 -15.62 3.00
C VAL A 120 15.03 -14.45 3.89
N GLN A 121 14.08 -13.60 4.26
CA GLN A 121 14.33 -12.45 5.13
C GLN A 121 14.82 -12.87 6.52
N ILE A 122 14.26 -13.93 7.09
CA ILE A 122 14.70 -14.50 8.37
C ILE A 122 16.12 -15.05 8.25
N VAL A 123 16.42 -15.83 7.21
CA VAL A 123 17.77 -16.40 6.97
C VAL A 123 18.80 -15.30 6.87
N LEU A 124 18.51 -14.24 6.09
CA LEU A 124 19.38 -13.07 5.99
C LEU A 124 19.55 -12.38 7.36
N GLY A 125 18.45 -12.18 8.11
CA GLY A 125 18.49 -11.56 9.42
C GLY A 125 19.30 -12.36 10.43
N VAL A 126 19.16 -13.68 10.47
CA VAL A 126 19.93 -14.59 11.33
C VAL A 126 21.43 -14.53 10.96
N TYR A 127 21.75 -14.59 9.67
CA TYR A 127 23.12 -14.46 9.20
C TYR A 127 23.76 -13.14 9.67
N LEU A 128 23.05 -12.03 9.52
CA LEU A 128 23.53 -10.71 9.95
C LEU A 128 23.71 -10.62 11.46
N ARG A 129 22.81 -11.25 12.23
CA ARG A 129 22.86 -11.29 13.70
C ARG A 129 24.03 -12.10 14.24
N LEU A 130 24.46 -13.14 13.53
CA LEU A 130 25.57 -14.01 13.93
C LEU A 130 26.95 -13.35 13.77
N HIS A 131 27.03 -12.16 13.17
CA HIS A 131 28.28 -11.42 12.95
C HIS A 131 29.39 -12.27 12.32
N LEU A 132 29.04 -13.04 11.27
CA LEU A 132 29.99 -13.90 10.56
C LEU A 132 30.87 -13.03 9.62
N GLU A 133 31.97 -12.49 10.16
CA GLU A 133 32.80 -11.48 9.48
C GLU A 133 34.13 -12.06 8.92
N ARG A 134 34.39 -13.38 9.07
CA ARG A 134 35.64 -14.03 8.64
C ARG A 134 35.48 -14.80 7.35
N GLY A 135 36.57 -14.81 6.55
CA GLY A 135 36.65 -15.58 5.32
C GLY A 135 35.64 -15.15 4.25
N PHE A 136 35.11 -16.11 3.52
CA PHE A 136 34.12 -15.90 2.45
C PHE A 136 32.83 -15.23 2.97
N LEU A 137 32.37 -15.63 4.16
CA LEU A 137 31.16 -15.07 4.77
C LEU A 137 31.32 -13.57 5.07
N GLY A 138 32.48 -13.13 5.52
CA GLY A 138 32.77 -11.70 5.70
C GLY A 138 32.72 -10.92 4.38
N LYS A 139 33.25 -11.50 3.29
CA LYS A 139 33.25 -10.83 1.97
C LYS A 139 31.86 -10.61 1.40
N ILE A 140 30.90 -11.51 1.62
CA ILE A 140 29.52 -11.39 1.12
C ILE A 140 28.63 -10.52 2.02
N ARG A 141 29.03 -10.21 3.25
CA ARG A 141 28.23 -9.47 4.24
C ARG A 141 27.63 -8.14 3.71
N PRO A 142 28.37 -7.28 2.99
CA PRO A 142 27.81 -6.02 2.47
C PRO A 142 26.63 -6.25 1.52
N TYR A 143 26.70 -7.30 0.69
CA TYR A 143 25.62 -7.67 -0.21
C TYR A 143 24.40 -8.20 0.54
N GLN A 144 24.62 -8.98 1.61
CA GLN A 144 23.54 -9.51 2.45
C GLN A 144 22.83 -8.39 3.24
N VAL A 145 23.57 -7.38 3.74
CA VAL A 145 22.99 -6.19 4.35
C VAL A 145 22.06 -5.47 3.36
N LYS A 146 22.54 -5.27 2.11
CA LYS A 146 21.75 -4.63 1.05
C LYS A 146 20.53 -5.46 0.68
N ALA A 147 20.68 -6.77 0.51
CA ALA A 147 19.59 -7.69 0.20
C ALA A 147 18.52 -7.71 1.29
N HIS A 148 18.93 -7.80 2.58
CA HIS A 148 18.03 -7.73 3.72
C HIS A 148 17.23 -6.41 3.75
N GLY A 149 17.88 -5.28 3.47
CA GLY A 149 17.25 -3.97 3.41
C GLY A 149 16.25 -3.86 2.26
N ILE A 150 16.61 -4.29 1.05
CA ILE A 150 15.74 -4.25 -0.13
C ILE A 150 14.52 -5.17 0.08
N LEU A 151 14.75 -6.42 0.48
CA LEU A 151 13.66 -7.37 0.71
C LEU A 151 12.75 -6.91 1.85
N GLY A 152 13.33 -6.31 2.92
CA GLY A 152 12.59 -5.70 4.02
C GLY A 152 11.71 -4.53 3.58
N GLY A 153 12.05 -3.82 2.50
CA GLY A 153 11.20 -2.79 1.88
C GLY A 153 10.12 -3.37 0.96
N ILE A 154 10.38 -4.48 0.27
CA ILE A 154 9.44 -5.13 -0.65
C ILE A 154 8.33 -5.88 0.12
N ILE A 155 8.69 -6.58 1.20
CA ILE A 155 7.76 -7.41 1.99
C ILE A 155 6.51 -6.65 2.45
N PRO A 156 6.55 -5.42 2.99
CA PRO A 156 5.33 -4.70 3.37
C PRO A 156 4.38 -4.41 2.20
N VAL A 157 4.91 -4.17 1.01
CA VAL A 157 4.11 -3.97 -0.22
C VAL A 157 3.46 -5.30 -0.63
N ALA A 158 4.23 -6.39 -0.64
CA ALA A 158 3.70 -7.73 -0.93
C ALA A 158 2.64 -8.15 0.11
N ALA A 159 2.85 -7.84 1.39
CA ALA A 159 1.89 -8.10 2.45
C ALA A 159 0.59 -7.30 2.27
N TRP A 160 0.67 -6.04 1.83
CA TRP A 160 -0.51 -5.25 1.48
C TRP A 160 -1.32 -5.93 0.37
N VAL A 161 -0.65 -6.35 -0.72
CA VAL A 161 -1.29 -7.07 -1.83
C VAL A 161 -1.95 -8.36 -1.34
N GLN A 162 -1.28 -9.11 -0.46
CA GLN A 162 -1.82 -10.34 0.12
C GLN A 162 -3.06 -10.10 0.98
N ILE A 163 -3.08 -9.01 1.76
CA ILE A 163 -4.25 -8.61 2.58
C ILE A 163 -5.43 -8.26 1.65
N VAL A 164 -5.18 -7.50 0.58
CA VAL A 164 -6.20 -7.17 -0.43
C VAL A 164 -6.76 -8.44 -1.08
N PHE A 165 -5.89 -9.35 -1.52
CA PHE A 165 -6.32 -10.64 -2.07
C PHE A 165 -7.11 -11.48 -1.06
N GLY A 166 -6.77 -11.41 0.24
CA GLY A 166 -7.53 -12.06 1.30
C GLY A 166 -8.95 -11.49 1.44
N GLY A 167 -9.08 -10.17 1.42
CA GLY A 167 -10.38 -9.49 1.44
C GLY A 167 -11.25 -9.88 0.24
N ILE A 168 -10.68 -9.88 -0.96
CA ILE A 168 -11.35 -10.30 -2.20
C ILE A 168 -11.80 -11.77 -2.10
N ALA A 169 -10.89 -12.66 -1.72
CA ALA A 169 -11.16 -14.08 -1.65
C ALA A 169 -12.22 -14.42 -0.59
N SER A 170 -12.24 -13.72 0.56
CA SER A 170 -13.18 -13.95 1.65
C SER A 170 -14.65 -13.74 1.26
N GLN A 171 -14.89 -12.91 0.25
CA GLN A 171 -16.22 -12.58 -0.27
C GLN A 171 -16.49 -13.19 -1.66
N GLY A 172 -15.51 -13.83 -2.27
CA GLY A 172 -15.64 -14.40 -3.62
C GLY A 172 -15.67 -13.38 -4.74
N PHE A 173 -15.25 -12.15 -4.50
CA PHE A 173 -15.29 -11.03 -5.46
C PHE A 173 -14.22 -11.13 -6.57
N CYS A 174 -14.31 -10.23 -7.55
CA CYS A 174 -13.38 -10.10 -8.67
C CYS A 174 -13.34 -11.34 -9.58
N ARG A 175 -14.47 -11.85 -10.00
CA ARG A 175 -14.56 -13.01 -10.88
C ARG A 175 -15.32 -12.71 -12.17
N GLY A 176 -15.11 -13.53 -13.18
CA GLY A 176 -15.80 -13.40 -14.48
C GLY A 176 -15.61 -11.99 -15.07
N ASP A 177 -16.70 -11.38 -15.47
CA ASP A 177 -16.70 -10.06 -16.12
C ASP A 177 -16.39 -8.91 -15.15
N HIS A 178 -16.45 -9.13 -13.81
CA HIS A 178 -16.17 -8.11 -12.79
C HIS A 178 -14.67 -7.92 -12.50
N VAL A 179 -13.79 -8.81 -13.00
CA VAL A 179 -12.34 -8.78 -12.71
C VAL A 179 -11.71 -7.43 -13.06
N GLY A 180 -12.03 -6.86 -14.23
CA GLY A 180 -11.44 -5.61 -14.70
C GLY A 180 -11.79 -4.44 -13.80
N GLN A 181 -13.06 -4.24 -13.53
CA GLN A 181 -13.58 -3.18 -12.67
C GLN A 181 -13.06 -3.32 -11.23
N CYS A 182 -13.14 -4.52 -10.68
CA CYS A 182 -12.67 -4.82 -9.34
C CYS A 182 -11.16 -4.58 -9.20
N ALA A 183 -10.34 -5.08 -10.13
CA ALA A 183 -8.90 -4.86 -10.13
C ALA A 183 -8.54 -3.37 -10.22
N ALA A 184 -9.23 -2.60 -11.07
CA ALA A 184 -9.03 -1.15 -11.21
C ALA A 184 -9.25 -0.44 -9.85
N HIS A 185 -10.32 -0.76 -9.12
CA HIS A 185 -10.62 -0.16 -7.82
C HIS A 185 -9.53 -0.47 -6.78
N PHE A 186 -9.09 -1.73 -6.68
CA PHE A 186 -8.05 -2.10 -5.71
C PHE A 186 -6.66 -1.56 -6.08
N ILE A 187 -6.29 -1.55 -7.37
CA ILE A 187 -4.99 -1.02 -7.83
C ILE A 187 -4.94 0.49 -7.63
N MET A 188 -5.91 1.24 -8.13
CA MET A 188 -5.93 2.70 -8.04
C MET A 188 -6.11 3.18 -6.60
N GLY A 189 -7.03 2.56 -5.85
CA GLY A 189 -7.21 2.90 -4.44
C GLY A 189 -5.96 2.62 -3.61
N SER A 190 -5.27 1.49 -3.85
CA SER A 190 -3.97 1.21 -3.23
C SER A 190 -2.90 2.21 -3.65
N ALA A 191 -2.91 2.70 -4.90
CA ALA A 191 -2.00 3.73 -5.36
C ALA A 191 -2.23 5.06 -4.63
N PHE A 192 -3.48 5.48 -4.39
CA PHE A 192 -3.78 6.68 -3.60
C PHE A 192 -3.32 6.53 -2.14
N VAL A 193 -3.58 5.40 -1.50
CA VAL A 193 -3.06 5.11 -0.13
C VAL A 193 -1.54 5.15 -0.13
N GLY A 194 -0.89 4.46 -1.07
CA GLY A 194 0.56 4.41 -1.20
C GLY A 194 1.16 5.79 -1.44
N TYR A 195 0.54 6.60 -2.30
CA TYR A 195 0.97 7.96 -2.56
C TYR A 195 0.80 8.86 -1.32
N GLY A 196 -0.31 8.73 -0.59
CA GLY A 196 -0.49 9.38 0.71
C GLY A 196 0.61 9.04 1.71
N ILE A 197 1.04 7.76 1.76
CA ILE A 197 2.19 7.31 2.58
C ILE A 197 3.48 8.01 2.13
N VAL A 198 3.75 8.06 0.83
CA VAL A 198 4.94 8.73 0.28
C VAL A 198 4.94 10.21 0.62
N LEU A 199 3.80 10.91 0.46
CA LEU A 199 3.68 12.33 0.83
C LEU A 199 3.90 12.55 2.32
N THR A 200 3.38 11.68 3.18
CA THR A 200 3.62 11.74 4.63
C THR A 200 5.11 11.58 4.95
N ILE A 201 5.81 10.66 4.29
CA ILE A 201 7.25 10.46 4.44
C ILE A 201 8.02 11.69 3.95
N ILE A 202 7.64 12.25 2.80
CA ILE A 202 8.26 13.47 2.26
C ILE A 202 8.07 14.64 3.22
N LEU A 203 6.87 14.82 3.74
CA LEU A 203 6.55 15.89 4.68
C LEU A 203 7.41 15.81 5.95
N LEU A 204 7.50 14.62 6.54
CA LEU A 204 8.17 14.42 7.83
C LEU A 204 9.68 14.26 7.72
N ASN A 205 10.20 13.70 6.62
CA ASN A 205 11.59 13.25 6.53
C ASN A 205 12.24 13.36 5.15
N GLY A 206 11.44 13.52 4.11
CA GLY A 206 11.91 13.36 2.73
C GLY A 206 12.55 14.59 2.10
N GLN A 207 12.60 15.72 2.79
CA GLN A 207 13.15 16.97 2.24
C GLN A 207 14.62 16.79 1.79
N GLN A 208 15.41 16.02 2.50
CA GLN A 208 16.79 15.72 2.10
C GLN A 208 16.88 14.83 0.84
N LEU A 209 15.93 13.89 0.65
CA LEU A 209 15.88 13.09 -0.58
C LEU A 209 15.58 13.95 -1.79
N LEU A 210 14.65 14.88 -1.66
CA LEU A 210 14.34 15.86 -2.71
C LEU A 210 15.56 16.75 -3.01
N LYS A 211 16.27 17.24 -1.97
CA LYS A 211 17.53 17.99 -2.13
C LYS A 211 18.55 17.21 -2.96
N ARG A 212 18.82 15.97 -2.59
CA ARG A 212 19.79 15.11 -3.28
C ARG A 212 19.39 14.79 -4.73
N SER A 213 18.10 14.73 -5.03
CA SER A 213 17.60 14.48 -6.39
C SER A 213 17.76 15.69 -7.32
N GLY A 214 17.93 16.91 -6.77
CA GLY A 214 17.94 18.15 -7.54
C GLY A 214 16.62 18.41 -8.28
N ARG A 215 15.51 17.83 -7.83
CA ARG A 215 14.18 17.95 -8.42
C ARG A 215 13.16 18.39 -7.38
N SER A 216 12.09 19.08 -7.83
CA SER A 216 10.98 19.40 -6.97
C SER A 216 10.09 18.17 -6.72
N GLN A 217 9.30 18.19 -5.69
CA GLN A 217 8.26 17.19 -5.46
C GLN A 217 7.30 17.14 -6.65
N GLU A 218 6.88 18.28 -7.15
CA GLU A 218 5.96 18.43 -8.28
C GLU A 218 6.49 17.81 -9.58
N PHE A 219 7.82 17.72 -9.72
CA PHE A 219 8.43 16.96 -10.82
C PHE A 219 8.11 15.47 -10.72
N TRP A 220 8.31 14.89 -9.54
CA TRP A 220 8.06 13.46 -9.31
C TRP A 220 6.57 13.14 -9.40
N ASP A 221 5.72 14.00 -8.82
CA ASP A 221 4.27 13.88 -8.91
C ASP A 221 3.81 13.89 -10.37
N SER A 222 4.28 14.84 -11.15
CA SER A 222 3.95 14.96 -12.58
C SER A 222 4.48 13.80 -13.40
N LEU A 223 5.66 13.27 -13.07
CA LEU A 223 6.22 12.09 -13.74
C LEU A 223 5.34 10.85 -13.54
N VAL A 224 4.90 10.60 -12.29
CA VAL A 224 4.01 9.48 -11.97
C VAL A 224 2.65 9.66 -12.66
N ILE A 225 2.07 10.85 -12.58
CA ILE A 225 0.80 11.19 -13.26
C ILE A 225 0.92 10.96 -14.78
N SER A 226 2.01 11.44 -15.41
CA SER A 226 2.22 11.27 -16.85
C SER A 226 2.39 9.80 -17.24
N ALA A 227 3.19 9.04 -16.49
CA ALA A 227 3.41 7.62 -16.76
C ALA A 227 2.12 6.82 -16.62
N TRP A 228 1.37 7.05 -15.56
CA TRP A 228 0.08 6.39 -15.33
C TRP A 228 -0.96 6.81 -16.37
N GLY A 229 -1.01 8.10 -16.72
CA GLY A 229 -1.89 8.61 -17.77
C GLY A 229 -1.62 7.97 -19.13
N CYS A 230 -0.34 7.76 -19.47
CA CYS A 230 0.03 7.04 -20.69
C CYS A 230 -0.53 5.59 -20.66
N VAL A 231 -0.33 4.86 -19.55
CA VAL A 231 -0.88 3.49 -19.42
C VAL A 231 -2.40 3.51 -19.54
N ASN A 232 -3.08 4.35 -18.76
CA ASN A 232 -4.53 4.44 -18.72
C ASN A 232 -5.15 4.76 -20.10
N THR A 233 -4.52 5.65 -20.86
CA THR A 233 -5.00 6.01 -22.22
C THR A 233 -5.13 4.81 -23.15
N PHE A 234 -4.27 3.80 -23.01
CA PHE A 234 -4.24 2.62 -23.88
C PHE A 234 -4.85 1.35 -23.29
N THR A 235 -5.23 1.35 -22.02
CA THR A 235 -5.74 0.16 -21.33
C THR A 235 -7.23 0.21 -21.01
N GLU A 236 -7.86 1.38 -21.02
CA GLU A 236 -9.26 1.55 -20.61
C GLU A 236 -10.26 1.08 -21.68
N HIS A 237 -9.90 1.19 -22.95
CA HIS A 237 -10.73 0.69 -24.04
C HIS A 237 -10.29 -0.70 -24.49
N ARG A 238 -11.23 -1.62 -24.64
CA ARG A 238 -10.96 -2.93 -25.26
C ARG A 238 -10.88 -2.76 -26.78
N TRP A 239 -9.67 -2.72 -27.30
CA TRP A 239 -9.42 -2.57 -28.73
C TRP A 239 -10.13 -3.65 -29.56
N GLY A 240 -10.85 -3.21 -30.59
CA GLY A 240 -11.67 -4.08 -31.43
C GLY A 240 -13.15 -4.19 -31.01
N GLY A 241 -13.53 -3.63 -29.86
CA GLY A 241 -14.92 -3.49 -29.43
C GLY A 241 -15.51 -2.11 -29.74
N PRO A 242 -16.84 -1.92 -29.56
CA PRO A 242 -17.45 -0.59 -29.66
C PRO A 242 -17.08 0.28 -28.46
N TRP A 243 -16.94 1.58 -28.69
CA TRP A 243 -16.74 2.56 -27.64
C TRP A 243 -18.00 2.75 -26.81
N VAL A 244 -17.88 2.68 -25.49
CA VAL A 244 -18.96 3.01 -24.55
C VAL A 244 -18.62 4.29 -23.77
N ALA A 245 -19.62 4.89 -23.13
CA ALA A 245 -19.46 6.18 -22.44
C ALA A 245 -18.38 6.13 -21.35
N ASN A 246 -18.29 5.02 -20.62
CA ASN A 246 -17.28 4.81 -19.59
C ASN A 246 -15.87 4.75 -20.17
N ASP A 247 -15.64 4.04 -21.27
CA ASP A 247 -14.36 3.97 -21.97
C ASP A 247 -13.90 5.37 -22.38
N LEU A 248 -14.83 6.16 -22.95
CA LEU A 248 -14.53 7.53 -23.40
C LEU A 248 -14.13 8.43 -22.22
N GLN A 249 -14.84 8.33 -21.10
CA GLN A 249 -14.53 9.10 -19.88
C GLN A 249 -13.15 8.72 -19.32
N HIS A 250 -12.87 7.42 -19.15
CA HIS A 250 -11.61 6.96 -18.56
C HIS A 250 -10.43 7.21 -19.48
N THR A 251 -10.56 6.97 -20.78
CA THR A 251 -9.52 7.29 -21.77
C THR A 251 -9.23 8.80 -21.81
N SER A 252 -10.28 9.65 -21.78
CA SER A 252 -10.10 11.11 -21.74
C SER A 252 -9.36 11.55 -20.46
N MET A 253 -9.66 10.95 -19.30
CA MET A 253 -8.90 11.20 -18.07
C MET A 253 -7.44 10.78 -18.23
N GLY A 254 -7.17 9.62 -18.84
CA GLY A 254 -5.82 9.16 -19.14
C GLY A 254 -5.03 10.17 -19.98
N ILE A 255 -5.64 10.70 -21.05
CA ILE A 255 -5.04 11.72 -21.91
C ILE A 255 -4.74 13.01 -21.12
N ILE A 256 -5.67 13.45 -20.26
CA ILE A 256 -5.46 14.62 -19.38
C ILE A 256 -4.28 14.38 -18.45
N TRP A 257 -4.20 13.23 -17.81
CA TRP A 257 -3.09 12.89 -16.91
C TRP A 257 -1.75 12.87 -17.65
N TRP A 258 -1.73 12.25 -18.83
CA TRP A 258 -0.52 12.17 -19.65
C TRP A 258 -0.05 13.54 -20.08
N ALA A 259 -0.92 14.31 -20.73
CA ALA A 259 -0.58 15.63 -21.25
C ALA A 259 -0.25 16.64 -20.12
N ALA A 260 -1.10 16.74 -19.10
CA ALA A 260 -0.86 17.63 -17.96
C ALA A 260 0.38 17.22 -17.17
N GLY A 261 0.63 15.89 -17.00
CA GLY A 261 1.86 15.41 -16.40
C GLY A 261 3.12 15.89 -17.13
N LEU A 262 3.14 15.83 -18.47
CA LEU A 262 4.24 16.39 -19.29
C LEU A 262 4.40 17.89 -19.07
N VAL A 263 3.30 18.65 -19.04
CA VAL A 263 3.31 20.09 -18.72
C VAL A 263 3.89 20.33 -17.32
N GLY A 264 3.47 19.54 -16.32
CA GLY A 264 3.96 19.65 -14.96
C GLY A 264 5.46 19.35 -14.84
N ILE A 265 5.97 18.34 -15.56
CA ILE A 265 7.41 18.05 -15.66
C ILE A 265 8.15 19.26 -16.22
N TRP A 266 7.64 19.85 -17.28
CA TRP A 266 8.26 21.03 -17.93
C TRP A 266 8.27 22.25 -17.00
N LEU A 267 7.15 22.53 -16.31
CA LEU A 267 7.02 23.65 -15.37
C LEU A 267 7.80 23.45 -14.06
N SER A 268 8.28 22.25 -13.77
CA SER A 268 9.03 21.93 -12.57
C SER A 268 10.45 22.48 -12.54
N ARG A 269 10.86 23.26 -13.55
CA ARG A 269 12.17 23.94 -13.65
C ARG A 269 12.02 25.36 -14.14
N ASP A 270 12.90 26.24 -13.65
CA ASP A 270 13.08 27.57 -14.23
C ASP A 270 13.98 27.53 -15.49
N ARG A 271 14.17 28.69 -16.12
CA ARG A 271 15.04 28.82 -17.31
C ARG A 271 16.51 28.48 -17.03
N GLN A 272 16.93 28.52 -15.78
CA GLN A 272 18.27 28.15 -15.31
C GLN A 272 18.38 26.69 -14.88
N GLY A 273 17.32 25.91 -15.07
CA GLY A 273 17.28 24.48 -14.70
C GLY A 273 17.09 24.21 -13.20
N ARG A 274 16.84 25.23 -12.38
CA ARG A 274 16.63 25.06 -10.94
C ARG A 274 15.23 24.50 -10.66
N PRO A 275 15.07 23.65 -9.63
CA PRO A 275 13.77 23.10 -9.25
C PRO A 275 12.76 24.20 -8.93
N ARG A 276 11.55 24.07 -9.46
CA ARG A 276 10.43 24.98 -9.24
C ARG A 276 9.17 24.22 -8.86
N ARG A 277 8.34 24.82 -8.01
CA ARG A 277 7.00 24.29 -7.70
C ARG A 277 6.03 24.67 -8.81
N ASN A 278 4.99 23.83 -9.00
CA ASN A 278 3.87 24.14 -9.88
C ASN A 278 2.58 23.51 -9.37
N LEU A 279 1.45 23.97 -9.87
CA LEU A 279 0.12 23.56 -9.41
C LEU A 279 -0.47 22.40 -10.21
N ILE A 280 0.18 21.95 -11.28
CA ILE A 280 -0.39 20.96 -12.21
C ILE A 280 -0.81 19.66 -11.52
N PRO A 281 0.02 19.02 -10.65
CA PRO A 281 -0.41 17.82 -9.97
C PRO A 281 -1.69 18.00 -9.14
N GLY A 282 -1.81 19.12 -8.42
CA GLY A 282 -3.00 19.45 -7.65
C GLY A 282 -4.24 19.65 -8.52
N ILE A 283 -4.09 20.34 -9.65
CA ILE A 283 -5.18 20.55 -10.63
C ILE A 283 -5.63 19.21 -11.22
N VAL A 284 -4.70 18.35 -11.60
CA VAL A 284 -5.01 17.03 -12.19
C VAL A 284 -5.79 16.17 -11.19
N ILE A 285 -5.35 16.11 -9.92
CA ILE A 285 -6.04 15.36 -8.86
C ILE A 285 -7.45 15.93 -8.64
N MET A 286 -7.60 17.25 -8.64
CA MET A 286 -8.91 17.91 -8.49
C MET A 286 -9.84 17.59 -9.67
N MET A 287 -9.35 17.65 -10.90
CA MET A 287 -10.13 17.30 -12.10
C MET A 287 -10.53 15.81 -12.12
N THR A 288 -9.62 14.93 -11.67
CA THR A 288 -9.91 13.50 -11.52
C THR A 288 -11.05 13.28 -10.52
N GLY A 289 -10.98 13.93 -9.37
CA GLY A 289 -12.05 13.86 -8.36
C GLY A 289 -13.39 14.35 -8.91
N TRP A 290 -13.39 15.46 -9.65
CA TRP A 290 -14.60 15.97 -10.30
C TRP A 290 -15.18 14.97 -11.32
N GLY A 291 -14.35 14.43 -12.21
CA GLY A 291 -14.79 13.45 -13.21
C GLY A 291 -15.36 12.18 -12.56
N MET A 292 -14.72 11.70 -11.50
CA MET A 292 -15.18 10.49 -10.80
C MET A 292 -16.41 10.72 -9.92
N SER A 293 -16.65 11.93 -9.41
CA SER A 293 -17.85 12.23 -8.62
C SER A 293 -19.14 12.21 -9.47
N GLY A 294 -19.03 12.47 -10.76
CA GLY A 294 -20.14 12.45 -11.70
C GLY A 294 -20.32 11.14 -12.50
N HIS A 295 -19.57 10.10 -12.17
CA HIS A 295 -19.64 8.82 -12.88
C HIS A 295 -20.98 8.12 -12.61
N PRO A 296 -21.77 7.76 -13.65
CA PRO A 296 -23.04 7.08 -13.46
C PRO A 296 -22.91 5.73 -12.79
N GLN A 297 -23.76 5.44 -11.81
CA GLN A 297 -23.80 4.20 -11.06
C GLN A 297 -25.21 3.58 -11.14
N THR A 298 -25.31 2.26 -11.05
CA THR A 298 -26.60 1.55 -11.07
C THR A 298 -27.32 1.61 -9.72
N LEU A 299 -26.56 1.62 -8.61
CA LEU A 299 -27.10 1.67 -7.25
C LEU A 299 -26.96 3.07 -6.65
N ASP A 300 -27.99 3.53 -5.93
CA ASP A 300 -27.97 4.80 -5.21
C ASP A 300 -26.84 4.84 -4.17
N LEU A 301 -26.65 3.77 -3.42
CA LEU A 301 -25.53 3.61 -2.48
C LEU A 301 -24.19 3.80 -3.18
N SER A 302 -23.99 3.19 -4.34
CA SER A 302 -22.78 3.33 -5.15
C SER A 302 -22.56 4.77 -5.60
N THR A 303 -23.61 5.44 -6.04
CA THR A 303 -23.57 6.86 -6.45
C THR A 303 -23.06 7.74 -5.33
N HIS A 304 -23.56 7.57 -4.10
CA HIS A 304 -23.11 8.36 -2.95
C HIS A 304 -21.67 8.06 -2.55
N VAL A 305 -21.24 6.80 -2.56
CA VAL A 305 -19.84 6.43 -2.20
C VAL A 305 -18.86 6.99 -3.25
N HIS A 306 -19.17 6.88 -4.55
CA HIS A 306 -18.34 7.46 -5.62
C HIS A 306 -18.32 8.99 -5.56
N ALA A 307 -19.43 9.63 -5.24
CA ALA A 307 -19.47 11.08 -5.06
C ALA A 307 -18.54 11.54 -3.91
N VAL A 308 -18.61 10.88 -2.76
CA VAL A 308 -17.75 11.21 -1.60
C VAL A 308 -16.27 10.90 -1.88
N PHE A 309 -15.98 9.81 -2.59
CA PHE A 309 -14.63 9.55 -3.12
C PHE A 309 -14.13 10.73 -3.97
N GLY A 310 -14.92 11.13 -4.97
CA GLY A 310 -14.56 12.24 -5.86
C GLY A 310 -14.38 13.56 -5.10
N TYR A 311 -15.25 13.89 -4.15
CA TYR A 311 -15.12 15.10 -3.32
C TYR A 311 -13.88 15.06 -2.42
N SER A 312 -13.54 13.90 -1.85
CA SER A 312 -12.33 13.73 -1.05
C SER A 312 -11.07 13.95 -1.90
N LEU A 313 -11.07 13.43 -3.13
CA LEU A 313 -9.96 13.59 -4.07
C LEU A 313 -9.86 15.05 -4.56
N MET A 314 -10.98 15.70 -4.86
CA MET A 314 -11.02 17.13 -5.16
C MET A 314 -10.44 17.96 -4.01
N ALA A 315 -10.83 17.66 -2.78
CA ALA A 315 -10.31 18.32 -1.59
C ALA A 315 -8.79 18.09 -1.43
N ALA A 316 -8.27 16.87 -1.75
CA ALA A 316 -6.84 16.60 -1.74
C ALA A 316 -6.08 17.49 -2.74
N GLY A 317 -6.58 17.60 -3.98
CA GLY A 317 -6.01 18.49 -4.99
C GLY A 317 -6.07 19.97 -4.60
N LEU A 318 -7.23 20.42 -4.10
CA LEU A 318 -7.43 21.80 -3.67
C LEU A 318 -6.53 22.18 -2.48
N THR A 319 -6.46 21.32 -1.46
CA THR A 319 -5.58 21.56 -0.30
C THR A 319 -4.11 21.58 -0.70
N ARG A 320 -3.70 20.77 -1.69
CA ARG A 320 -2.35 20.83 -2.24
C ARG A 320 -2.07 22.14 -2.99
N ILE A 321 -3.03 22.66 -3.76
CA ILE A 321 -2.93 23.97 -4.43
C ILE A 321 -2.79 25.09 -3.39
N ILE A 322 -3.62 25.07 -2.33
CA ILE A 322 -3.55 26.04 -1.23
C ILE A 322 -2.20 25.95 -0.51
N GLU A 323 -1.72 24.75 -0.22
CA GLU A 323 -0.42 24.53 0.42
C GLU A 323 0.72 25.15 -0.40
N ILE A 324 0.78 24.89 -1.72
CA ILE A 324 1.82 25.44 -2.61
C ILE A 324 1.71 26.95 -2.68
N SER A 325 0.49 27.51 -2.81
CA SER A 325 0.28 28.92 -3.08
C SER A 325 0.47 29.82 -1.84
N PHE A 326 0.05 29.35 -0.67
CA PHE A 326 -0.04 30.20 0.54
C PHE A 326 0.93 29.80 1.64
N ILE A 327 1.23 28.48 1.82
CA ILE A 327 2.11 28.00 2.88
C ILE A 327 3.54 27.91 2.41
N LEU A 328 3.77 27.17 1.32
CA LEU A 328 5.11 26.97 0.78
C LEU A 328 5.57 28.18 -0.03
N ARG A 329 4.64 28.91 -0.62
CA ARG A 329 4.89 30.05 -1.53
C ARG A 329 5.93 29.65 -2.57
N ASP A 330 6.57 30.58 -3.24
CA ASP A 330 7.65 30.30 -4.21
C ASP A 330 8.99 29.87 -3.56
N LYS A 331 8.99 29.47 -2.26
CA LYS A 331 10.17 28.88 -1.66
C LYS A 331 10.54 27.63 -2.45
N THR A 332 11.73 27.65 -3.02
CA THR A 332 12.34 26.44 -3.59
C THR A 332 12.24 25.32 -2.60
N THR A 333 12.05 24.10 -3.03
CA THR A 333 11.78 22.80 -2.39
C THR A 333 12.07 22.61 -0.90
N LEU A 334 12.49 23.64 -0.18
CA LEU A 334 13.07 23.56 1.15
C LEU A 334 12.62 24.76 1.97
N ASN A 335 12.17 24.51 3.18
CA ASN A 335 12.05 25.50 4.24
C ASN A 335 13.46 25.96 4.69
N VAL A 336 14.23 26.57 3.78
CA VAL A 336 15.47 27.25 4.14
C VAL A 336 15.15 28.72 4.12
N THR A 337 15.11 29.33 5.31
CA THR A 337 15.13 30.79 5.41
C THR A 337 16.45 31.30 4.82
N PRO A 338 16.50 32.53 4.31
CA PRO A 338 17.75 33.16 3.84
C PRO A 338 18.87 33.13 4.86
N ASP A 339 18.54 33.06 6.15
CA ASP A 339 19.45 33.02 7.28
C ASP A 339 19.93 31.60 7.68
N GLY A 340 19.60 30.56 6.91
CA GLY A 340 20.05 29.19 7.16
C GLY A 340 19.39 28.51 8.35
N GLN A 341 18.44 29.14 9.03
CA GLN A 341 17.62 28.48 10.04
C GLN A 341 16.59 27.59 9.37
N ASN A 342 16.59 26.33 9.76
CA ASN A 342 15.50 25.41 9.38
C ASN A 342 14.24 25.89 10.12
N ASP A 343 13.26 26.37 9.37
CA ASP A 343 11.91 26.54 9.85
C ASP A 343 11.31 25.13 9.86
N ASP A 344 11.67 24.33 10.86
CA ASP A 344 11.37 22.91 10.95
C ASP A 344 9.91 22.65 11.39
N GLU A 345 9.14 23.69 11.62
CA GLU A 345 7.77 23.54 12.09
C GLU A 345 6.82 23.27 10.93
N ILE A 346 6.33 22.02 10.87
CA ILE A 346 5.36 21.59 9.88
C ILE A 346 4.02 22.24 10.22
N ASN A 347 3.47 23.03 9.31
CA ASN A 347 2.14 23.57 9.45
C ASN A 347 1.10 22.45 9.46
N SER A 348 0.17 22.48 10.41
CA SER A 348 -0.88 21.46 10.56
C SER A 348 -1.71 21.25 9.28
N PHE A 349 -1.88 22.29 8.46
CA PHE A 349 -2.57 22.21 7.18
C PHE A 349 -1.88 21.25 6.18
N GLN A 350 -0.56 21.10 6.27
CA GLN A 350 0.22 20.23 5.35
C GLN A 350 -0.07 18.73 5.53
N TYR A 351 -0.74 18.34 6.61
CA TYR A 351 -1.21 16.98 6.83
C TYR A 351 -2.51 16.66 6.05
N LEU A 352 -3.26 17.68 5.57
CA LEU A 352 -4.52 17.45 4.87
C LEU A 352 -4.37 16.77 3.51
N PRO A 353 -3.48 17.20 2.58
CA PRO A 353 -3.34 16.54 1.29
C PRO A 353 -3.02 15.04 1.43
N PRO A 354 -2.02 14.60 2.20
CA PRO A 354 -1.76 13.18 2.36
C PRO A 354 -2.91 12.43 3.04
N PHE A 355 -3.56 12.99 4.09
CA PHE A 355 -4.70 12.35 4.74
C PHE A 355 -5.87 12.13 3.77
N LEU A 356 -6.21 13.13 2.96
CA LEU A 356 -7.30 13.04 2.00
C LEU A 356 -7.02 12.00 0.91
N LEU A 357 -5.75 11.75 0.56
CA LEU A 357 -5.38 10.65 -0.32
C LEU A 357 -5.58 9.27 0.33
N TYR A 358 -5.31 9.13 1.63
CA TYR A 358 -5.66 7.88 2.34
C TYR A 358 -7.18 7.65 2.29
N ALA A 359 -7.97 8.68 2.60
CA ALA A 359 -9.43 8.59 2.59
C ALA A 359 -9.96 8.26 1.19
N SER A 360 -9.48 8.97 0.15
CA SER A 360 -9.84 8.69 -1.23
C SER A 360 -9.48 7.26 -1.66
N GLY A 361 -8.30 6.77 -1.27
CA GLY A 361 -7.88 5.42 -1.59
C GLY A 361 -8.78 4.35 -0.98
N PHE A 362 -9.14 4.48 0.30
CA PHE A 362 -10.07 3.53 0.95
C PHE A 362 -11.48 3.63 0.40
N LEU A 363 -11.98 4.83 0.14
CA LEU A 363 -13.29 5.03 -0.49
C LEU A 363 -13.34 4.37 -1.86
N PHE A 364 -12.28 4.51 -2.66
CA PHE A 364 -12.23 3.91 -3.99
C PHE A 364 -12.10 2.38 -3.94
N MET A 365 -11.23 1.82 -3.09
CA MET A 365 -11.15 0.36 -2.89
C MET A 365 -12.46 -0.22 -2.37
N GLY A 366 -13.21 0.56 -1.58
CA GLY A 366 -14.49 0.16 -1.01
C GLY A 366 -15.69 0.38 -1.93
N ALA A 367 -15.50 0.76 -3.19
CA ALA A 367 -16.59 1.15 -4.11
C ALA A 367 -16.77 0.20 -5.29
N THR A 368 -16.30 -1.05 -5.19
CA THR A 368 -16.53 -2.04 -6.25
C THR A 368 -18.02 -2.37 -6.35
N GLU A 369 -18.49 -2.73 -7.54
CA GLU A 369 -19.90 -3.08 -7.79
C GLU A 369 -20.36 -4.20 -6.86
N GLU A 370 -19.58 -5.26 -6.73
CA GLU A 370 -19.89 -6.40 -5.85
C GLU A 370 -19.99 -6.02 -4.37
N GLN A 371 -19.12 -5.12 -3.87
CA GLN A 371 -19.21 -4.59 -2.52
C GLN A 371 -20.46 -3.74 -2.31
N MET A 372 -20.77 -2.88 -3.28
CA MET A 372 -21.96 -2.02 -3.23
C MET A 372 -23.24 -2.86 -3.23
N GLN A 373 -23.30 -3.92 -4.04
CA GLN A 373 -24.43 -4.84 -4.05
C GLN A 373 -24.58 -5.54 -2.70
N LEU A 374 -23.49 -6.11 -2.16
CA LEU A 374 -23.49 -6.78 -0.85
C LEU A 374 -24.02 -5.86 0.27
N LEU A 375 -23.55 -4.61 0.30
CA LEU A 375 -23.98 -3.64 1.31
C LEU A 375 -25.45 -3.25 1.13
N SER A 376 -25.90 -3.09 -0.09
CA SER A 376 -27.30 -2.82 -0.43
C SER A 376 -28.22 -3.95 0.04
N ASP A 377 -27.84 -5.20 -0.23
CA ASP A 377 -28.61 -6.39 0.16
C ASP A 377 -28.72 -6.53 1.69
N HIS A 378 -27.73 -6.05 2.42
CA HIS A 378 -27.73 -6.01 3.89
C HIS A 378 -28.27 -4.70 4.47
N HIS A 379 -28.89 -3.83 3.66
CA HIS A 379 -29.46 -2.55 4.08
C HIS A 379 -28.49 -1.63 4.81
N VAL A 380 -27.18 -1.69 4.50
CA VAL A 380 -26.17 -0.81 5.06
C VAL A 380 -26.27 0.57 4.39
N THR A 381 -26.42 1.61 5.18
CA THR A 381 -26.49 2.98 4.65
C THR A 381 -25.14 3.49 4.17
N HIS A 382 -25.14 4.32 3.12
CA HIS A 382 -23.92 4.96 2.61
C HIS A 382 -23.18 5.75 3.71
N VAL A 383 -23.92 6.45 4.60
CA VAL A 383 -23.32 7.22 5.69
C VAL A 383 -22.51 6.33 6.64
N SER A 384 -23.11 5.23 7.13
CA SER A 384 -22.43 4.29 8.02
C SER A 384 -21.17 3.69 7.38
N TYR A 385 -21.28 3.30 6.12
CA TYR A 385 -20.16 2.73 5.39
C TYR A 385 -19.01 3.73 5.18
N ILE A 386 -19.32 4.93 4.72
CA ILE A 386 -18.34 6.02 4.52
C ILE A 386 -17.63 6.34 5.84
N LEU A 387 -18.35 6.43 6.95
CA LEU A 387 -17.76 6.70 8.27
C LEU A 387 -16.78 5.59 8.69
N ILE A 388 -17.08 4.32 8.38
CA ILE A 388 -16.16 3.20 8.63
C ILE A 388 -14.87 3.39 7.81
N LEU A 389 -14.97 3.69 6.52
CA LEU A 389 -13.80 3.89 5.65
C LEU A 389 -12.94 5.08 6.09
N TYR A 390 -13.55 6.18 6.51
CA TYR A 390 -12.83 7.31 7.11
C TYR A 390 -12.16 6.93 8.45
N SER A 391 -12.83 6.13 9.28
CA SER A 391 -12.24 5.65 10.54
C SER A 391 -10.98 4.81 10.29
N VAL A 392 -11.03 3.91 9.30
CA VAL A 392 -9.85 3.14 8.87
C VAL A 392 -8.74 4.07 8.35
N SER A 393 -9.11 5.10 7.59
CA SER A 393 -8.16 6.09 7.07
C SER A 393 -7.47 6.86 8.21
N PHE A 394 -8.20 7.31 9.21
CA PHE A 394 -7.64 7.98 10.39
C PHE A 394 -6.72 7.07 11.19
N LEU A 395 -7.12 5.81 11.43
CA LEU A 395 -6.30 4.83 12.16
C LEU A 395 -4.98 4.55 11.42
N LEU A 396 -5.04 4.34 10.10
CA LEU A 396 -3.83 4.11 9.32
C LEU A 396 -2.93 5.34 9.33
N PHE A 397 -3.49 6.54 9.16
CA PHE A 397 -2.75 7.79 9.17
C PHE A 397 -2.06 8.01 10.53
N LEU A 398 -2.78 7.81 11.64
CA LEU A 398 -2.23 7.89 13.00
C LEU A 398 -1.08 6.89 13.20
N CYS A 399 -1.25 5.63 12.77
CA CYS A 399 -0.21 4.62 12.85
C CYS A 399 1.06 5.01 12.07
N LYS A 400 0.90 5.66 10.91
CA LYS A 400 2.02 6.13 10.09
C LYS A 400 2.71 7.32 10.72
N LEU A 401 1.96 8.32 11.21
CA LEU A 401 2.53 9.48 11.91
C LEU A 401 3.38 9.04 13.09
N ASN A 402 2.86 8.19 13.98
CA ASN A 402 3.59 7.70 15.15
C ASN A 402 4.88 6.95 14.76
N LYS A 403 4.83 6.09 13.73
CA LYS A 403 6.00 5.31 13.29
C LYS A 403 7.08 6.21 12.67
N ILE A 404 6.69 7.19 11.86
CA ILE A 404 7.62 8.11 11.20
C ILE A 404 8.19 9.11 12.24
N CYS A 405 7.39 9.62 13.18
CA CYS A 405 7.87 10.46 14.27
C CYS A 405 8.94 9.77 15.12
N LEU A 406 8.80 8.46 15.39
CA LEU A 406 9.84 7.68 16.08
C LEU A 406 11.17 7.64 15.30
N ILE A 407 11.12 7.61 13.97
CA ILE A 407 12.31 7.66 13.11
C ILE A 407 12.97 9.05 13.21
N VAL A 408 12.18 10.11 13.05
CA VAL A 408 12.65 11.50 13.01
C VAL A 408 13.30 11.90 14.32
N HIS A 409 12.67 11.58 15.46
CA HIS A 409 13.16 11.99 16.78
C HIS A 409 14.48 11.32 17.17
N LYS A 410 14.78 10.14 16.66
CA LYS A 410 15.97 9.37 17.02
C LYS A 410 17.13 9.51 16.06
N TYR A 411 16.87 9.90 14.83
CA TYR A 411 17.88 10.09 13.78
C TYR A 411 17.51 11.29 12.91
N PRO A 412 17.83 12.51 13.34
CA PRO A 412 17.88 13.61 12.40
C PRO A 412 18.92 13.20 11.33
N PHE A 413 18.47 13.05 10.09
CA PHE A 413 19.36 12.67 8.99
C PHE A 413 20.38 13.78 8.77
N TYR A 414 21.64 13.50 9.15
CA TYR A 414 22.80 14.29 8.77
C TYR A 414 23.12 14.07 7.28
#